data_e05513aa7c55c849364bed37e3ce828a
#
_entry.id   e05513aa7c55c849364bed37e3ce828a
#
_cell.length_a   1.000
_cell.length_b   1.000
_cell.length_c   1.000
_cell.angle_alpha   90.00
_cell.angle_beta   90.00
_cell.angle_gamma   90.00
#
_symmetry.space_group_name_H-M   'P 1'
#
loop_
_entity.id
_entity.type
_entity.pdbx_description
1 polymer ?
#
loop_
_entity_poly.entity_id
_entity_poly.type
_entity_poly.pdbx_seq_one_letter_code
_entity_poly.pdbx_strand_id
1 'polypeptide(L)'
;PNVTWDDAIENIDIGGPTMLRSAAKNHTYVTVIVDSADYGAVLEEIKASGDTTLATRQRLAAKVFRHTAAYDSYISNHLTTAIGEEFPENLTLTYELKQSLRYGENPHQKAAFYAKRLGSDFSIAYATQLHGKELSYNNIQDANAALQIVKEFEMPAAVAVKHMNPCGVGTGMSIEEAFNKAYEADPTSIFGGIIALNMEVDKATAEKLSSIFLEIIIAPSFTEEALEILTAKKNIRLMTIDYSQAKQDQFNVVSVEGGLLVQEPDRFGFAQSDVKVVTDREPTEAEWEALKLGWSVVKHVKSNAIVVTDSQMTLGVGAGQMNRVGAAKIAFEQAGEKAKGAALASDAFFPMGDTVEAAAAAGITAIIQPGGSIKDQDSIDAANKAGIAMVFTGVRHFKH
;
A
#
# COMPACT_ATOMS: atom_id res chain seq x y z
N PRO A 1 -22.68 -10.36 -5.44
CA PRO A 1 -22.46 -9.21 -6.32
C PRO A 1 -23.76 -8.64 -6.89
N ASN A 2 -24.82 -9.43 -7.04
CA ASN A 2 -26.08 -9.01 -7.67
C ASN A 2 -27.28 -9.09 -6.70
N VAL A 3 -27.06 -8.83 -5.42
CA VAL A 3 -28.11 -8.83 -4.39
C VAL A 3 -28.92 -7.54 -4.53
N THR A 4 -30.25 -7.67 -4.63
CA THR A 4 -31.17 -6.53 -4.60
C THR A 4 -31.31 -6.02 -3.17
N TRP A 5 -31.83 -4.80 -3.00
CA TRP A 5 -32.15 -4.26 -1.68
C TRP A 5 -33.12 -5.18 -0.92
N ASP A 6 -34.19 -5.62 -1.56
CA ASP A 6 -35.21 -6.48 -0.95
C ASP A 6 -34.66 -7.85 -0.56
N ASP A 7 -33.81 -8.46 -1.41
CA ASP A 7 -33.12 -9.70 -1.07
C ASP A 7 -32.19 -9.52 0.13
N ALA A 8 -31.47 -8.41 0.19
CA ALA A 8 -30.57 -8.12 1.32
C ALA A 8 -31.38 -8.00 2.62
N ILE A 9 -32.48 -7.26 2.61
CA ILE A 9 -33.35 -7.08 3.79
C ILE A 9 -33.96 -8.40 4.22
N GLU A 10 -34.52 -9.20 3.29
CA GLU A 10 -35.19 -10.49 3.61
C GLU A 10 -34.21 -11.49 4.25
N ASN A 11 -32.92 -11.43 3.88
CA ASN A 11 -31.92 -12.35 4.40
C ASN A 11 -31.24 -11.88 5.71
N ILE A 12 -31.66 -10.76 6.31
CA ILE A 12 -31.14 -10.35 7.62
C ILE A 12 -31.69 -11.30 8.70
N ASP A 13 -30.78 -12.01 9.37
CA ASP A 13 -31.13 -12.88 10.47
C ASP A 13 -31.48 -12.07 11.73
N ILE A 14 -32.69 -12.21 12.20
CA ILE A 14 -33.21 -11.59 13.44
C ILE A 14 -33.18 -12.57 14.62
N GLY A 15 -33.68 -13.76 14.40
CA GLY A 15 -33.91 -14.77 15.46
C GLY A 15 -32.61 -15.32 16.04
N GLY A 16 -31.65 -15.68 15.17
CA GLY A 16 -30.34 -16.21 15.57
C GLY A 16 -29.58 -15.25 16.47
N PRO A 17 -29.30 -14.00 16.05
CA PRO A 17 -28.64 -13.00 16.88
C PRO A 17 -29.38 -12.73 18.20
N THR A 18 -30.72 -12.69 18.21
CA THR A 18 -31.52 -12.47 19.42
C THR A 18 -31.30 -13.60 20.42
N MET A 19 -31.40 -14.87 19.99
CA MET A 19 -31.17 -16.02 20.85
C MET A 19 -29.74 -16.08 21.38
N LEU A 20 -28.75 -15.83 20.54
CA LEU A 20 -27.35 -15.81 20.91
C LEU A 20 -27.06 -14.77 21.99
N ARG A 21 -27.57 -13.54 21.81
CA ARG A 21 -27.40 -12.43 22.77
C ARG A 21 -28.05 -12.76 24.12
N SER A 22 -29.27 -13.36 24.12
CA SER A 22 -29.94 -13.80 25.31
C SER A 22 -29.16 -14.88 26.06
N ALA A 23 -28.68 -15.90 25.35
CA ALA A 23 -27.86 -16.97 25.91
C ALA A 23 -26.54 -16.44 26.48
N ALA A 24 -25.84 -15.59 25.75
CA ALA A 24 -24.57 -14.98 26.19
C ALA A 24 -24.76 -14.09 27.44
N LYS A 25 -25.87 -13.35 27.54
CA LYS A 25 -26.23 -12.58 28.73
C LYS A 25 -26.40 -13.47 29.94
N ASN A 26 -26.91 -14.72 29.74
CA ASN A 26 -27.11 -15.73 30.78
C ASN A 26 -25.94 -16.71 30.92
N HIS A 27 -24.72 -16.32 30.61
CA HIS A 27 -23.51 -17.15 30.60
C HIS A 27 -23.20 -17.81 31.96
N THR A 28 -23.77 -17.32 33.05
CA THR A 28 -23.61 -17.99 34.36
C THR A 28 -24.13 -19.44 34.32
N TYR A 29 -25.18 -19.70 33.54
CA TYR A 29 -25.84 -20.98 33.44
C TYR A 29 -25.88 -21.59 32.04
N VAL A 30 -25.47 -20.84 31.00
CA VAL A 30 -25.60 -21.25 29.62
C VAL A 30 -24.25 -21.20 28.91
N THR A 31 -23.91 -22.31 28.26
CA THR A 31 -22.79 -22.38 27.31
C THR A 31 -23.33 -22.09 25.92
N VAL A 32 -22.87 -21.02 25.29
CA VAL A 32 -23.31 -20.63 23.95
C VAL A 32 -22.11 -20.64 22.98
N ILE A 33 -22.30 -21.29 21.84
CA ILE A 33 -21.23 -21.46 20.83
C ILE A 33 -21.69 -20.86 19.51
N VAL A 34 -20.85 -20.00 18.91
CA VAL A 34 -21.06 -19.35 17.59
C VAL A 34 -20.05 -19.80 16.55
N ASP A 35 -19.12 -20.66 16.94
CA ASP A 35 -18.05 -21.13 16.07
C ASP A 35 -17.77 -22.61 16.35
N SER A 36 -17.85 -23.43 15.31
CA SER A 36 -17.61 -24.88 15.41
C SER A 36 -16.20 -25.23 15.90
N ALA A 37 -15.23 -24.35 15.79
CA ALA A 37 -13.88 -24.53 16.32
C ALA A 37 -13.87 -24.67 17.86
N ASP A 38 -14.89 -24.16 18.56
CA ASP A 38 -15.02 -24.26 20.02
C ASP A 38 -15.63 -25.59 20.47
N TYR A 39 -16.22 -26.40 19.58
CA TYR A 39 -16.89 -27.65 19.96
C TYR A 39 -15.99 -28.65 20.68
N GLY A 40 -14.76 -28.83 20.19
CA GLY A 40 -13.78 -29.76 20.76
C GLY A 40 -13.48 -29.44 22.23
N ALA A 41 -13.12 -28.19 22.51
CA ALA A 41 -12.80 -27.75 23.87
C ALA A 41 -13.98 -27.87 24.84
N VAL A 42 -15.17 -27.49 24.37
CA VAL A 42 -16.40 -27.62 25.20
C VAL A 42 -16.73 -29.09 25.48
N LEU A 43 -16.62 -29.97 24.48
CA LEU A 43 -16.87 -31.41 24.65
C LEU A 43 -15.89 -32.05 25.65
N GLU A 44 -14.62 -31.66 25.62
CA GLU A 44 -13.62 -32.18 26.57
C GLU A 44 -13.92 -31.73 28.01
N GLU A 45 -14.33 -30.48 28.22
CA GLU A 45 -14.78 -30.04 29.58
C GLU A 45 -16.00 -30.80 30.06
N ILE A 46 -17.01 -30.99 29.21
CA ILE A 46 -18.23 -31.75 29.56
C ILE A 46 -17.89 -33.22 29.88
N LYS A 47 -17.02 -33.87 29.10
CA LYS A 47 -16.58 -35.24 29.38
C LYS A 47 -15.83 -35.36 30.71
N ALA A 48 -15.02 -34.36 31.04
CA ALA A 48 -14.16 -34.38 32.24
C ALA A 48 -14.95 -34.10 33.53
N SER A 49 -15.95 -33.21 33.49
CA SER A 49 -16.60 -32.69 34.69
C SER A 49 -18.15 -32.67 34.63
N GLY A 50 -18.74 -33.06 33.51
CA GLY A 50 -20.19 -33.01 33.29
C GLY A 50 -20.75 -31.64 32.94
N ASP A 51 -19.92 -30.60 32.97
CA ASP A 51 -20.31 -29.21 32.65
C ASP A 51 -19.12 -28.42 32.14
N THR A 52 -19.35 -27.21 31.63
CA THR A 52 -18.30 -26.23 31.26
C THR A 52 -17.93 -25.36 32.45
N THR A 53 -16.72 -24.88 32.46
CA THR A 53 -16.27 -23.91 33.48
C THR A 53 -16.90 -22.53 33.26
N LEU A 54 -17.03 -21.74 34.32
CA LEU A 54 -17.52 -20.35 34.22
C LEU A 54 -16.58 -19.53 33.29
N ALA A 55 -15.27 -19.75 33.37
CA ALA A 55 -14.30 -19.08 32.52
C ALA A 55 -14.56 -19.36 31.02
N THR A 56 -14.85 -20.61 30.66
CA THR A 56 -15.22 -20.98 29.28
C THR A 56 -16.52 -20.32 28.86
N ARG A 57 -17.54 -20.30 29.69
CA ARG A 57 -18.82 -19.62 29.39
C ARG A 57 -18.64 -18.10 29.21
N GLN A 58 -17.84 -17.46 30.05
CA GLN A 58 -17.49 -16.01 29.89
C GLN A 58 -16.76 -15.74 28.60
N ARG A 59 -15.76 -16.55 28.24
CA ARG A 59 -15.02 -16.44 26.98
C ARG A 59 -15.95 -16.58 25.77
N LEU A 60 -16.81 -17.57 25.78
CA LEU A 60 -17.79 -17.83 24.71
C LEU A 60 -18.85 -16.73 24.62
N ALA A 61 -19.34 -16.19 25.73
CA ALA A 61 -20.26 -15.08 25.76
C ALA A 61 -19.63 -13.82 25.13
N ALA A 62 -18.37 -13.51 25.45
CA ALA A 62 -17.64 -12.42 24.81
C ALA A 62 -17.49 -12.66 23.28
N LYS A 63 -17.29 -13.92 22.86
CA LYS A 63 -17.21 -14.28 21.43
C LYS A 63 -18.54 -14.05 20.72
N VAL A 64 -19.67 -14.36 21.36
CA VAL A 64 -21.02 -14.08 20.83
C VAL A 64 -21.21 -12.60 20.57
N PHE A 65 -20.91 -11.73 21.53
CA PHE A 65 -21.09 -10.28 21.33
C PHE A 65 -20.17 -9.72 20.23
N ARG A 66 -18.94 -10.22 20.09
CA ARG A 66 -18.12 -9.86 18.94
C ARG A 66 -18.72 -10.33 17.61
N HIS A 67 -19.28 -11.53 17.58
CA HIS A 67 -19.92 -12.09 16.39
C HIS A 67 -21.13 -11.28 15.96
N THR A 68 -22.05 -10.97 16.89
CA THR A 68 -23.25 -10.18 16.57
C THR A 68 -22.89 -8.72 16.22
N ALA A 69 -21.92 -8.11 16.90
CA ALA A 69 -21.44 -6.78 16.57
C ALA A 69 -20.84 -6.71 15.16
N ALA A 70 -20.05 -7.73 14.77
CA ALA A 70 -19.51 -7.82 13.41
C ALA A 70 -20.62 -7.98 12.37
N TYR A 71 -21.62 -8.82 12.65
CA TYR A 71 -22.78 -9.02 11.80
C TYR A 71 -23.55 -7.71 11.57
N ASP A 72 -23.89 -7.00 12.64
CA ASP A 72 -24.58 -5.70 12.57
C ASP A 72 -23.73 -4.65 11.83
N SER A 73 -22.40 -4.66 12.02
CA SER A 73 -21.51 -3.79 11.28
C SER A 73 -21.54 -4.05 9.77
N TYR A 74 -21.58 -5.31 9.32
CA TYR A 74 -21.71 -5.64 7.90
C TYR A 74 -23.05 -5.16 7.32
N ILE A 75 -24.15 -5.36 8.04
CA ILE A 75 -25.48 -4.89 7.65
C ILE A 75 -25.47 -3.37 7.54
N SER A 76 -25.03 -2.68 8.61
CA SER A 76 -24.97 -1.22 8.65
C SER A 76 -24.16 -0.66 7.47
N ASN A 77 -22.96 -1.15 7.25
CA ASN A 77 -22.12 -0.69 6.16
C ASN A 77 -22.73 -0.96 4.78
N HIS A 78 -23.39 -2.11 4.57
CA HIS A 78 -24.08 -2.43 3.32
C HIS A 78 -25.23 -1.46 3.05
N LEU A 79 -26.09 -1.23 4.04
CA LEU A 79 -27.25 -0.33 3.91
C LEU A 79 -26.82 1.13 3.76
N THR A 80 -25.83 1.59 4.52
CA THR A 80 -25.25 2.95 4.41
C THR A 80 -24.70 3.19 3.01
N THR A 81 -23.93 2.24 2.47
CA THR A 81 -23.41 2.32 1.09
C THR A 81 -24.53 2.34 0.06
N ALA A 82 -25.56 1.53 0.25
CA ALA A 82 -26.69 1.42 -0.70
C ALA A 82 -27.53 2.70 -0.79
N ILE A 83 -27.63 3.48 0.29
CA ILE A 83 -28.30 4.80 0.30
C ILE A 83 -27.37 5.96 -0.09
N GLY A 84 -26.09 5.69 -0.39
CA GLY A 84 -25.13 6.70 -0.83
C GLY A 84 -24.63 7.62 0.28
N GLU A 85 -24.71 7.22 1.56
CA GLU A 85 -24.16 7.98 2.68
C GLU A 85 -22.67 7.69 2.83
N GLU A 86 -21.81 8.67 2.61
CA GLU A 86 -20.35 8.50 2.62
C GLU A 86 -19.76 8.52 4.04
N PHE A 87 -20.23 9.44 4.88
CA PHE A 87 -19.74 9.64 6.25
C PHE A 87 -20.89 9.57 7.25
N PRO A 88 -21.28 8.36 7.72
CA PRO A 88 -22.39 8.20 8.63
C PRO A 88 -22.08 8.77 10.03
N GLU A 89 -23.14 9.14 10.76
CA GLU A 89 -23.01 9.69 12.12
C GLU A 89 -22.22 8.76 13.07
N ASN A 90 -22.38 7.44 12.91
CA ASN A 90 -21.65 6.43 13.64
C ASN A 90 -20.93 5.48 12.68
N LEU A 91 -19.60 5.55 12.66
CA LEU A 91 -18.76 4.67 11.84
C LEU A 91 -18.52 3.35 12.58
N THR A 92 -18.89 2.24 11.95
CA THR A 92 -18.55 0.90 12.45
C THR A 92 -17.54 0.24 11.52
N LEU A 93 -16.43 -0.23 12.09
CA LEU A 93 -15.40 -0.97 11.37
C LEU A 93 -15.22 -2.34 12.02
N THR A 94 -15.19 -3.39 11.20
CA THR A 94 -14.97 -4.74 11.70
C THR A 94 -13.83 -5.42 10.95
N TYR A 95 -12.97 -6.08 11.74
CA TYR A 95 -11.81 -6.81 11.24
C TYR A 95 -11.66 -8.12 12.01
N GLU A 96 -11.18 -9.15 11.35
CA GLU A 96 -10.89 -10.46 11.95
C GLU A 96 -9.39 -10.59 12.20
N LEU A 97 -9.01 -11.19 13.33
CA LEU A 97 -7.61 -11.47 13.66
C LEU A 97 -7.03 -12.44 12.62
N LYS A 98 -6.08 -11.97 11.83
CA LYS A 98 -5.36 -12.80 10.86
C LYS A 98 -4.10 -13.43 11.46
N GLN A 99 -3.34 -12.65 12.22
CA GLN A 99 -2.06 -13.09 12.78
C GLN A 99 -1.72 -12.32 14.07
N SER A 100 -1.32 -13.03 15.12
CA SER A 100 -0.63 -12.42 16.26
C SER A 100 0.81 -12.18 15.85
N LEU A 101 1.28 -10.93 15.95
CA LEU A 101 2.63 -10.56 15.55
C LEU A 101 3.61 -10.71 16.72
N ARG A 102 4.84 -11.04 16.39
CA ARG A 102 5.90 -11.20 17.40
C ARG A 102 6.10 -9.92 18.23
N TYR A 103 6.03 -8.74 17.57
CA TYR A 103 6.06 -7.40 18.15
C TYR A 103 5.58 -6.39 17.09
N GLY A 104 5.39 -5.13 17.47
CA GLY A 104 5.02 -4.03 16.58
C GLY A 104 6.20 -3.47 15.78
N GLU A 105 6.24 -2.17 15.56
CA GLU A 105 7.41 -1.53 14.95
C GLU A 105 8.67 -1.76 15.77
N ASN A 106 8.52 -1.79 17.08
CA ASN A 106 9.63 -1.98 18.03
C ASN A 106 9.40 -3.21 18.90
N PRO A 107 10.48 -3.88 19.36
CA PRO A 107 10.39 -5.16 20.10
C PRO A 107 9.58 -5.12 21.40
N HIS A 108 9.43 -3.97 22.03
CA HIS A 108 8.66 -3.79 23.27
C HIS A 108 7.15 -3.60 23.04
N GLN A 109 6.71 -3.42 21.80
CA GLN A 109 5.31 -3.17 21.45
C GLN A 109 4.60 -4.48 21.09
N LYS A 110 3.48 -4.78 21.74
CA LYS A 110 2.61 -5.89 21.35
C LYS A 110 1.82 -5.48 20.10
N ALA A 111 1.64 -6.42 19.18
CA ALA A 111 0.94 -6.16 17.93
C ALA A 111 0.19 -7.39 17.40
N ALA A 112 -0.80 -7.13 16.55
CA ALA A 112 -1.53 -8.12 15.81
C ALA A 112 -1.94 -7.56 14.45
N PHE A 113 -2.11 -8.43 13.48
CA PHE A 113 -2.62 -8.10 12.16
C PHE A 113 -4.08 -8.54 12.04
N TYR A 114 -4.93 -7.62 11.67
CA TYR A 114 -6.34 -7.85 11.42
C TYR A 114 -6.67 -7.61 9.96
N ALA A 115 -7.55 -8.41 9.38
CA ALA A 115 -8.01 -8.29 8.00
C ALA A 115 -9.52 -8.03 7.94
N LYS A 116 -10.00 -7.32 6.94
CA LYS A 116 -11.43 -7.24 6.63
C LYS A 116 -11.87 -8.59 6.08
N ARG A 117 -13.03 -9.10 6.48
CA ARG A 117 -13.57 -10.37 5.96
C ARG A 117 -13.91 -10.29 4.47
N LEU A 118 -14.36 -9.13 4.01
CA LEU A 118 -14.74 -8.84 2.62
C LEU A 118 -13.85 -7.71 2.07
N GLY A 119 -12.54 -7.87 2.17
CA GLY A 119 -11.56 -6.91 1.68
C GLY A 119 -11.21 -7.10 0.20
N SER A 120 -10.23 -6.33 -0.29
CA SER A 120 -9.70 -6.45 -1.63
C SER A 120 -8.76 -7.65 -1.74
N ASP A 121 -8.96 -8.50 -2.74
CA ASP A 121 -8.06 -9.64 -3.03
C ASP A 121 -6.65 -9.15 -3.41
N PHE A 122 -6.54 -7.94 -3.95
CA PHE A 122 -5.28 -7.24 -4.15
C PHE A 122 -4.84 -6.51 -2.87
N SER A 123 -4.45 -7.27 -1.86
CA SER A 123 -3.88 -6.71 -0.63
C SER A 123 -2.99 -7.72 0.08
N ILE A 124 -2.05 -7.22 0.87
CA ILE A 124 -1.18 -8.08 1.69
C ILE A 124 -1.99 -8.96 2.67
N ALA A 125 -3.20 -8.54 3.02
CA ALA A 125 -4.09 -9.30 3.88
C ALA A 125 -4.59 -10.60 3.22
N TYR A 126 -4.69 -10.64 1.90
CA TYR A 126 -5.17 -11.79 1.12
C TYR A 126 -4.08 -12.48 0.31
N ALA A 127 -2.87 -11.93 0.30
CA ALA A 127 -1.73 -12.57 -0.33
C ALA A 127 -1.46 -13.95 0.28
N THR A 128 -1.06 -14.90 -0.56
CA THR A 128 -0.68 -16.25 -0.16
C THR A 128 0.82 -16.33 0.05
N GLN A 129 1.25 -16.71 1.24
CA GLN A 129 2.66 -16.94 1.52
C GLN A 129 3.04 -18.37 1.13
N LEU A 130 3.95 -18.51 0.17
CA LEU A 130 4.44 -19.78 -0.34
C LEU A 130 5.64 -20.31 0.46
N HIS A 131 6.48 -19.42 0.98
CA HIS A 131 7.75 -19.77 1.64
C HIS A 131 8.16 -18.74 2.68
N GLY A 132 9.03 -19.16 3.62
CA GLY A 132 9.72 -18.30 4.58
C GLY A 132 9.02 -18.18 5.92
N LYS A 133 9.55 -17.29 6.75
CA LYS A 133 9.03 -17.03 8.11
C LYS A 133 7.74 -16.21 8.05
N GLU A 134 6.98 -16.20 9.14
CA GLU A 134 5.86 -15.29 9.33
C GLU A 134 6.24 -13.83 9.08
N LEU A 135 5.27 -13.05 8.61
CA LEU A 135 5.45 -11.62 8.40
C LEU A 135 5.57 -10.90 9.73
N SER A 136 6.47 -9.93 9.80
CA SER A 136 6.53 -8.96 10.90
C SER A 136 5.63 -7.75 10.63
N TYR A 137 5.41 -6.93 11.64
CA TYR A 137 4.68 -5.66 11.52
C TYR A 137 5.27 -4.79 10.40
N ASN A 138 6.60 -4.56 10.42
CA ASN A 138 7.29 -3.76 9.41
C ASN A 138 7.24 -4.42 8.02
N ASN A 139 7.30 -5.76 7.94
CA ASN A 139 7.13 -6.45 6.65
C ASN A 139 5.77 -6.17 6.02
N ILE A 140 4.69 -6.15 6.82
CA ILE A 140 3.34 -5.88 6.33
C ILE A 140 3.21 -4.44 5.81
N GLN A 141 3.77 -3.47 6.55
CA GLN A 141 3.76 -2.06 6.12
C GLN A 141 4.55 -1.85 4.82
N ASP A 142 5.76 -2.36 4.73
CA ASP A 142 6.63 -2.20 3.57
C ASP A 142 6.07 -2.95 2.34
N ALA A 143 5.52 -4.16 2.54
CA ALA A 143 4.87 -4.93 1.49
C ALA A 143 3.63 -4.21 0.94
N ASN A 144 2.81 -3.62 1.82
CA ASN A 144 1.67 -2.82 1.41
C ASN A 144 2.11 -1.59 0.60
N ALA A 145 3.17 -0.90 1.02
CA ALA A 145 3.72 0.24 0.27
C ALA A 145 4.21 -0.19 -1.12
N ALA A 146 4.93 -1.31 -1.23
CA ALA A 146 5.40 -1.83 -2.51
C ALA A 146 4.25 -2.19 -3.46
N LEU A 147 3.20 -2.83 -2.94
CA LEU A 147 2.00 -3.17 -3.71
C LEU A 147 1.24 -1.92 -4.19
N GLN A 148 1.18 -0.87 -3.38
CA GLN A 148 0.52 0.38 -3.79
C GLN A 148 1.26 1.08 -4.94
N ILE A 149 2.58 0.93 -5.05
CA ILE A 149 3.36 1.51 -6.12
C ILE A 149 3.30 0.65 -7.38
N VAL A 150 3.51 -0.65 -7.26
CA VAL A 150 3.61 -1.54 -8.44
C VAL A 150 2.31 -1.60 -9.26
N LYS A 151 1.15 -1.40 -8.62
CA LYS A 151 -0.15 -1.37 -9.30
C LYS A 151 -0.36 -0.15 -10.22
N GLU A 152 0.47 0.89 -10.12
CA GLU A 152 0.40 2.05 -11.02
C GLU A 152 0.88 1.71 -12.44
N PHE A 153 1.49 0.54 -12.66
CA PHE A 153 2.12 0.13 -13.91
C PHE A 153 1.41 -1.04 -14.57
N GLU A 154 1.07 -0.88 -15.84
CA GLU A 154 0.52 -1.96 -16.69
C GLU A 154 1.64 -2.76 -17.38
N MET A 155 2.74 -2.10 -17.74
CA MET A 155 3.94 -2.72 -18.30
C MET A 155 4.72 -3.48 -17.23
N PRO A 156 5.64 -4.40 -17.59
CA PRO A 156 6.49 -5.07 -16.61
C PRO A 156 7.20 -4.07 -15.71
N ALA A 157 6.97 -4.18 -14.41
CA ALA A 157 7.47 -3.26 -13.40
C ALA A 157 7.94 -3.99 -12.14
N ALA A 158 9.02 -3.50 -11.56
CA ALA A 158 9.57 -3.92 -10.29
C ALA A 158 9.74 -2.73 -9.36
N VAL A 159 9.32 -2.90 -8.13
CA VAL A 159 9.36 -1.88 -7.07
C VAL A 159 10.10 -2.42 -5.87
N ALA A 160 11.17 -1.76 -5.48
CA ALA A 160 11.92 -2.01 -4.26
C ALA A 160 11.53 -0.97 -3.20
N VAL A 161 11.12 -1.46 -2.02
CA VAL A 161 10.69 -0.60 -0.90
C VAL A 161 11.53 -0.88 0.33
N LYS A 162 11.86 0.17 1.05
CA LYS A 162 12.44 0.12 2.38
C LYS A 162 11.87 1.25 3.24
N HIS A 163 11.40 0.90 4.46
CA HIS A 163 10.79 1.87 5.38
C HIS A 163 9.63 2.65 4.74
N MET A 164 8.76 1.90 4.03
CA MET A 164 7.55 2.38 3.34
C MET A 164 7.79 3.37 2.18
N ASN A 165 9.04 3.65 1.81
CA ASN A 165 9.37 4.48 0.64
C ASN A 165 10.01 3.64 -0.46
N PRO A 166 9.78 3.97 -1.74
CA PRO A 166 10.51 3.33 -2.82
C PRO A 166 11.98 3.74 -2.78
N CYS A 167 12.87 2.77 -2.80
CA CYS A 167 14.30 3.00 -3.02
C CYS A 167 14.69 2.72 -4.48
N GLY A 168 13.89 1.96 -5.22
CA GLY A 168 14.07 1.73 -6.64
C GLY A 168 12.77 1.29 -7.31
N VAL A 169 12.46 1.93 -8.43
CA VAL A 169 11.37 1.53 -9.32
C VAL A 169 11.93 1.43 -10.72
N GLY A 170 11.68 0.31 -11.39
CA GLY A 170 12.10 0.07 -12.76
C GLY A 170 10.99 -0.52 -13.60
N THR A 171 10.94 -0.14 -14.87
CA THR A 171 10.04 -0.69 -15.89
C THR A 171 10.86 -1.21 -17.07
N GLY A 172 10.31 -2.14 -17.84
CA GLY A 172 11.02 -2.72 -18.97
C GLY A 172 10.14 -3.54 -19.90
N MET A 173 10.76 -4.18 -20.86
CA MET A 173 10.07 -5.09 -21.77
C MET A 173 9.91 -6.50 -21.18
N SER A 174 10.67 -6.81 -20.12
CA SER A 174 10.57 -8.03 -19.33
C SER A 174 10.64 -7.71 -17.84
N ILE A 175 10.21 -8.67 -17.01
CA ILE A 175 10.27 -8.50 -15.55
C ILE A 175 11.72 -8.52 -15.04
N GLU A 176 12.60 -9.25 -15.72
CA GLU A 176 14.04 -9.24 -15.46
C GLU A 176 14.65 -7.87 -15.69
N GLU A 177 14.33 -7.23 -16.83
CA GLU A 177 14.81 -5.88 -17.15
C GLU A 177 14.28 -4.86 -16.12
N ALA A 178 12.99 -4.92 -15.80
CA ALA A 178 12.38 -4.05 -14.80
C ALA A 178 13.06 -4.18 -13.42
N PHE A 179 13.33 -5.42 -12.99
CA PHE A 179 14.03 -5.64 -11.73
C PHE A 179 15.48 -5.13 -11.75
N ASN A 180 16.21 -5.34 -12.84
CA ASN A 180 17.57 -4.82 -12.97
C ASN A 180 17.61 -3.30 -12.80
N LYS A 181 16.69 -2.58 -13.42
CA LYS A 181 16.57 -1.12 -13.28
C LYS A 181 16.20 -0.68 -11.88
N ALA A 182 15.24 -1.38 -11.25
CA ALA A 182 14.90 -1.13 -9.85
C ALA A 182 16.10 -1.34 -8.92
N TYR A 183 16.94 -2.34 -9.19
CA TYR A 183 18.17 -2.58 -8.46
C TYR A 183 19.23 -1.49 -8.72
N GLU A 184 19.41 -1.07 -9.97
CA GLU A 184 20.37 -0.04 -10.37
C GLU A 184 20.02 1.37 -9.85
N ALA A 185 18.75 1.58 -9.48
CA ALA A 185 18.28 2.84 -8.89
C ALA A 185 18.96 3.12 -7.54
N ASP A 186 19.03 2.12 -6.65
CA ASP A 186 19.74 2.21 -5.37
C ASP A 186 20.18 0.83 -4.90
N PRO A 187 21.36 0.34 -5.36
CA PRO A 187 21.88 -0.96 -4.98
C PRO A 187 22.19 -1.11 -3.47
N THR A 188 22.35 0.01 -2.78
CA THR A 188 22.65 0.03 -1.34
C THR A 188 21.39 -0.16 -0.50
N SER A 189 20.35 0.62 -0.79
CA SER A 189 19.13 0.61 0.02
C SER A 189 18.26 -0.62 -0.22
N ILE A 190 18.32 -1.23 -1.41
CA ILE A 190 17.56 -2.44 -1.74
C ILE A 190 17.93 -3.64 -0.86
N PHE A 191 19.14 -3.66 -0.30
CA PHE A 191 19.57 -4.72 0.62
C PHE A 191 18.65 -4.78 1.86
N GLY A 192 18.04 -5.94 2.08
CA GLY A 192 17.05 -6.15 3.14
C GLY A 192 15.70 -5.48 2.85
N GLY A 193 15.47 -5.06 1.62
CA GLY A 193 14.20 -4.49 1.16
C GLY A 193 13.16 -5.53 0.77
N ILE A 194 12.01 -5.03 0.33
CA ILE A 194 10.89 -5.79 -0.19
C ILE A 194 10.72 -5.47 -1.67
N ILE A 195 10.53 -6.50 -2.48
CA ILE A 195 10.32 -6.38 -3.92
C ILE A 195 8.89 -6.78 -4.28
N ALA A 196 8.18 -5.89 -4.97
CA ALA A 196 6.92 -6.21 -5.63
C ALA A 196 7.10 -6.18 -7.16
N LEU A 197 6.60 -7.21 -7.83
CA LEU A 197 6.66 -7.39 -9.27
C LEU A 197 5.24 -7.62 -9.79
N ASN A 198 4.89 -7.04 -10.93
CA ASN A 198 3.54 -7.17 -11.49
C ASN A 198 3.38 -8.27 -12.55
N MET A 199 4.44 -9.02 -12.83
CA MET A 199 4.46 -10.18 -13.74
C MET A 199 5.04 -11.40 -13.06
N GLU A 200 4.85 -12.58 -13.68
CA GLU A 200 5.42 -13.84 -13.21
C GLU A 200 6.95 -13.76 -13.11
N VAL A 201 7.49 -14.26 -11.99
CA VAL A 201 8.93 -14.36 -11.78
C VAL A 201 9.44 -15.62 -12.47
N ASP A 202 10.26 -15.44 -13.49
CA ASP A 202 10.96 -16.50 -14.20
C ASP A 202 12.32 -16.84 -13.57
N LYS A 203 12.98 -17.86 -14.14
CA LYS A 203 14.30 -18.31 -13.70
C LYS A 203 15.34 -17.20 -13.69
N ALA A 204 15.43 -16.41 -14.78
CA ALA A 204 16.45 -15.37 -14.93
C ALA A 204 16.29 -14.26 -13.86
N THR A 205 15.05 -13.83 -13.63
CA THR A 205 14.70 -12.88 -12.58
C THR A 205 15.00 -13.47 -11.19
N ALA A 206 14.67 -14.74 -10.95
CA ALA A 206 14.92 -15.42 -9.68
C ALA A 206 16.42 -15.54 -9.34
N GLU A 207 17.26 -15.82 -10.33
CA GLU A 207 18.73 -15.84 -10.16
C GLU A 207 19.26 -14.50 -9.67
N LYS A 208 18.78 -13.39 -10.22
CA LYS A 208 19.16 -12.03 -9.79
C LYS A 208 18.61 -11.68 -8.42
N LEU A 209 17.32 -11.93 -8.15
CA LEU A 209 16.70 -11.76 -6.85
C LEU A 209 17.45 -12.56 -5.77
N SER A 210 17.87 -13.77 -6.09
CA SER A 210 18.60 -14.65 -5.17
C SER A 210 20.02 -14.17 -4.86
N SER A 211 20.63 -13.32 -5.68
CA SER A 211 21.97 -12.77 -5.42
C SER A 211 22.02 -11.72 -4.32
N ILE A 212 20.85 -11.19 -3.92
CA ILE A 212 20.71 -10.11 -2.95
C ILE A 212 20.04 -10.65 -1.68
N PHE A 213 20.34 -10.06 -0.53
CA PHE A 213 19.55 -10.29 0.67
C PHE A 213 18.24 -9.47 0.59
N LEU A 214 17.10 -10.17 0.50
CA LEU A 214 15.77 -9.58 0.46
C LEU A 214 14.89 -10.19 1.55
N GLU A 215 13.98 -9.41 2.09
CA GLU A 215 13.03 -9.85 3.11
C GLU A 215 11.80 -10.54 2.51
N ILE A 216 11.21 -9.93 1.47
CA ILE A 216 9.99 -10.42 0.80
C ILE A 216 10.10 -10.19 -0.70
N ILE A 217 9.59 -11.14 -1.47
CA ILE A 217 9.30 -10.99 -2.90
C ILE A 217 7.81 -11.28 -3.11
N ILE A 218 7.10 -10.36 -3.76
CA ILE A 218 5.67 -10.45 -4.05
C ILE A 218 5.49 -10.37 -5.56
N ALA A 219 4.78 -11.35 -6.14
CA ALA A 219 4.49 -11.41 -7.56
C ALA A 219 3.13 -12.08 -7.81
N PRO A 220 2.55 -12.01 -9.03
CA PRO A 220 1.37 -12.80 -9.38
C PRO A 220 1.60 -14.30 -9.29
N SER A 221 2.77 -14.74 -9.75
CA SER A 221 3.19 -16.15 -9.76
C SER A 221 4.71 -16.29 -9.89
N PHE A 222 5.19 -17.51 -9.69
CA PHE A 222 6.60 -17.88 -9.85
C PHE A 222 6.64 -19.17 -10.67
N THR A 223 7.58 -19.28 -11.62
CA THR A 223 7.83 -20.56 -12.30
C THR A 223 8.40 -21.60 -11.31
N GLU A 224 8.34 -22.89 -11.65
CA GLU A 224 8.90 -23.95 -10.80
C GLU A 224 10.40 -23.73 -10.57
N GLU A 225 11.14 -23.38 -11.60
CA GLU A 225 12.57 -23.09 -11.51
C GLU A 225 12.87 -21.87 -10.63
N ALA A 226 12.01 -20.84 -10.70
CA ALA A 226 12.14 -19.66 -9.84
C ALA A 226 11.93 -20.03 -8.37
N LEU A 227 10.93 -20.88 -8.07
CA LEU A 227 10.69 -21.38 -6.72
C LEU A 227 11.86 -22.21 -6.19
N GLU A 228 12.42 -23.12 -7.00
CA GLU A 228 13.60 -23.90 -6.61
C GLU A 228 14.78 -23.02 -6.19
N ILE A 229 15.06 -21.98 -6.99
CA ILE A 229 16.17 -21.05 -6.73
C ILE A 229 15.91 -20.24 -5.44
N LEU A 230 14.73 -19.66 -5.31
CA LEU A 230 14.43 -18.72 -4.22
C LEU A 230 14.21 -19.43 -2.88
N THR A 231 13.60 -20.63 -2.87
CA THR A 231 13.36 -21.41 -1.64
C THR A 231 14.63 -21.99 -1.02
N ALA A 232 15.74 -22.01 -1.76
CA ALA A 232 17.06 -22.36 -1.19
C ALA A 232 17.44 -21.39 -0.02
N LYS A 233 16.89 -20.19 0.00
CA LYS A 233 17.04 -19.20 1.10
C LYS A 233 15.93 -19.36 2.12
N LYS A 234 16.17 -20.05 3.23
CA LYS A 234 15.18 -20.39 4.28
C LYS A 234 14.35 -19.21 4.82
N ASN A 235 14.88 -18.00 4.81
CA ASN A 235 14.27 -16.86 5.50
C ASN A 235 13.51 -15.91 4.55
N ILE A 236 13.73 -15.99 3.24
CA ILE A 236 13.03 -15.14 2.28
C ILE A 236 11.54 -15.50 2.26
N ARG A 237 10.69 -14.51 2.24
CA ARG A 237 9.26 -14.72 2.11
C ARG A 237 8.86 -14.56 0.67
N LEU A 238 8.24 -15.59 0.11
CA LEU A 238 7.67 -15.56 -1.23
C LEU A 238 6.15 -15.48 -1.11
N MET A 239 5.56 -14.50 -1.76
CA MET A 239 4.13 -14.25 -1.69
C MET A 239 3.53 -14.09 -3.07
N THR A 240 2.35 -14.68 -3.25
CA THR A 240 1.54 -14.47 -4.46
C THR A 240 0.32 -13.63 -4.15
N ILE A 241 -0.08 -12.81 -5.13
CA ILE A 241 -1.25 -11.95 -5.05
C ILE A 241 -1.94 -11.88 -6.41
N ASP A 242 -3.28 -11.84 -6.41
CA ASP A 242 -4.05 -11.72 -7.65
C ASP A 242 -4.18 -10.26 -8.08
N TYR A 243 -3.51 -9.90 -9.16
CA TYR A 243 -3.55 -8.57 -9.77
C TYR A 243 -4.83 -8.29 -10.56
N SER A 244 -5.60 -9.33 -10.95
CA SER A 244 -6.82 -9.18 -11.75
C SER A 244 -7.99 -8.58 -10.96
N GLN A 245 -7.93 -8.64 -9.63
CA GLN A 245 -8.99 -8.29 -8.69
C GLN A 245 -8.73 -6.98 -7.92
N ALA A 246 -7.97 -6.05 -8.49
CA ALA A 246 -7.56 -4.82 -7.80
C ALA A 246 -8.73 -3.87 -7.47
N LYS A 247 -9.61 -4.29 -6.56
CA LYS A 247 -10.59 -3.39 -5.92
C LYS A 247 -9.88 -2.59 -4.84
N GLN A 248 -10.00 -1.28 -4.91
CA GLN A 248 -9.47 -0.41 -3.85
C GLN A 248 -10.48 -0.36 -2.69
N ASP A 249 -9.97 -0.29 -1.47
CA ASP A 249 -10.79 0.05 -0.30
C ASP A 249 -11.50 1.38 -0.51
N GLN A 250 -12.70 1.50 0.06
CA GLN A 250 -13.50 2.72 -0.06
C GLN A 250 -12.84 3.88 0.68
N PHE A 251 -12.23 3.62 1.84
CA PHE A 251 -11.62 4.64 2.69
C PHE A 251 -10.24 4.23 3.21
N ASN A 252 -9.35 5.21 3.32
CA ASN A 252 -8.15 5.15 4.14
C ASN A 252 -8.48 5.63 5.55
N VAL A 253 -8.00 4.89 6.55
CA VAL A 253 -8.23 5.18 7.97
C VAL A 253 -6.90 5.38 8.67
N VAL A 254 -6.74 6.50 9.35
CA VAL A 254 -5.55 6.84 10.13
C VAL A 254 -5.94 7.08 11.59
N SER A 255 -5.29 6.35 12.48
CA SER A 255 -5.46 6.49 13.93
C SER A 255 -4.87 7.82 14.41
N VAL A 256 -5.63 8.58 15.18
CA VAL A 256 -5.14 9.74 15.95
C VAL A 256 -5.56 9.57 17.41
N GLU A 257 -4.90 10.25 18.33
CA GLU A 257 -5.28 10.14 19.74
C GLU A 257 -6.74 10.55 19.96
N GLY A 258 -7.53 9.63 20.46
CA GLY A 258 -8.96 9.81 20.72
C GLY A 258 -9.87 9.73 19.50
N GLY A 259 -9.37 9.38 18.29
CA GLY A 259 -10.22 9.32 17.10
C GLY A 259 -9.58 8.67 15.88
N LEU A 260 -10.30 8.79 14.77
CA LEU A 260 -9.87 8.33 13.44
C LEU A 260 -10.04 9.46 12.42
N LEU A 261 -9.07 9.59 11.53
CA LEU A 261 -9.24 10.32 10.28
C LEU A 261 -9.63 9.33 9.19
N VAL A 262 -10.66 9.65 8.45
CA VAL A 262 -11.21 8.83 7.37
C VAL A 262 -11.24 9.66 6.10
N GLN A 263 -10.66 9.16 5.03
CA GLN A 263 -10.64 9.84 3.73
C GLN A 263 -10.71 8.84 2.59
N GLU A 264 -11.11 9.29 1.41
CA GLU A 264 -10.97 8.49 0.19
C GLU A 264 -9.49 8.21 -0.11
N PRO A 265 -9.17 7.05 -0.71
CA PRO A 265 -7.84 6.82 -1.27
C PRO A 265 -7.54 7.83 -2.39
N ASP A 266 -6.29 8.24 -2.51
CA ASP A 266 -5.84 9.03 -3.65
C ASP A 266 -5.80 8.17 -4.92
N ARG A 267 -6.85 8.32 -5.76
CA ARG A 267 -7.05 7.54 -6.99
C ARG A 267 -6.62 8.27 -8.25
N PHE A 268 -6.25 9.55 -8.14
CA PHE A 268 -5.82 10.32 -9.28
C PHE A 268 -4.46 9.85 -9.77
N GLY A 269 -4.39 9.45 -11.03
CA GLY A 269 -3.17 9.16 -11.75
C GLY A 269 -2.88 10.22 -12.80
N PHE A 270 -1.87 9.98 -13.63
CA PHE A 270 -1.52 10.90 -14.72
C PHE A 270 -2.68 11.12 -15.71
N ALA A 271 -3.42 10.06 -16.07
CA ALA A 271 -4.52 10.12 -17.03
C ALA A 271 -5.72 10.96 -16.56
N GLN A 272 -5.92 11.10 -15.24
CA GLN A 272 -6.98 11.92 -14.65
C GLN A 272 -6.55 13.35 -14.37
N SER A 273 -5.26 13.68 -14.56
CA SER A 273 -4.70 15.00 -14.32
C SER A 273 -4.96 15.93 -15.51
N ASP A 274 -5.29 17.20 -15.24
CA ASP A 274 -5.40 18.27 -16.27
C ASP A 274 -4.00 18.81 -16.58
N VAL A 275 -3.20 18.01 -17.29
CA VAL A 275 -1.79 18.29 -17.55
C VAL A 275 -1.65 19.44 -18.56
N LYS A 276 -0.92 20.48 -18.14
CA LYS A 276 -0.65 21.69 -18.97
C LYS A 276 0.85 21.98 -19.01
N VAL A 277 1.40 22.15 -20.20
CA VAL A 277 2.72 22.73 -20.36
C VAL A 277 2.64 24.22 -20.05
N VAL A 278 3.50 24.69 -19.13
CA VAL A 278 3.47 26.07 -18.63
C VAL A 278 4.73 26.86 -19.00
N THR A 279 5.71 26.21 -19.62
CA THR A 279 6.97 26.81 -20.11
C THR A 279 6.95 26.98 -21.61
N ASP A 280 7.90 27.81 -22.13
CA ASP A 280 8.08 28.06 -23.57
C ASP A 280 8.47 26.79 -24.34
N ARG A 281 9.22 25.90 -23.68
CA ARG A 281 9.62 24.59 -24.23
C ARG A 281 8.66 23.50 -23.78
N GLU A 282 8.23 22.67 -24.71
CA GLU A 282 7.49 21.45 -24.43
C GLU A 282 8.44 20.29 -24.10
N PRO A 283 8.01 19.33 -23.25
CA PRO A 283 8.76 18.09 -23.02
C PRO A 283 8.90 17.29 -24.33
N THR A 284 10.05 16.66 -24.53
CA THR A 284 10.25 15.63 -25.55
C THR A 284 9.49 14.35 -25.19
N GLU A 285 9.36 13.41 -26.14
CA GLU A 285 8.69 12.12 -25.90
C GLU A 285 9.35 11.35 -24.73
N ALA A 286 10.68 11.31 -24.69
CA ALA A 286 11.41 10.66 -23.61
C ALA A 286 11.20 11.36 -22.24
N GLU A 287 11.13 12.70 -22.23
CA GLU A 287 10.83 13.46 -21.02
C GLU A 287 9.39 13.22 -20.55
N TRP A 288 8.41 13.08 -21.48
CA TRP A 288 7.05 12.73 -21.12
C TRP A 288 6.97 11.38 -20.42
N GLU A 289 7.66 10.36 -20.91
CA GLU A 289 7.70 9.04 -20.25
C GLU A 289 8.37 9.12 -18.86
N ALA A 290 9.46 9.90 -18.74
CA ALA A 290 10.10 10.13 -17.46
C ALA A 290 9.19 10.87 -16.47
N LEU A 291 8.49 11.90 -16.91
CA LEU A 291 7.52 12.66 -16.10
C LEU A 291 6.36 11.78 -15.62
N LYS A 292 5.81 10.90 -16.48
CA LYS A 292 4.74 9.97 -16.13
C LYS A 292 5.20 8.97 -15.08
N LEU A 293 6.39 8.36 -15.25
CA LEU A 293 6.96 7.45 -14.28
C LEU A 293 7.19 8.16 -12.94
N GLY A 294 7.81 9.33 -12.97
CA GLY A 294 8.04 10.13 -11.78
C GLY A 294 6.75 10.50 -11.05
N TRP A 295 5.70 10.86 -11.79
CA TRP A 295 4.39 11.20 -11.23
C TRP A 295 3.73 10.01 -10.53
N SER A 296 3.76 8.83 -11.17
CA SER A 296 3.23 7.60 -10.59
C SER A 296 3.96 7.19 -9.32
N VAL A 297 5.26 7.46 -9.22
CA VAL A 297 6.06 7.11 -8.03
C VAL A 297 5.92 8.14 -6.93
N VAL A 298 6.01 9.46 -7.25
CA VAL A 298 6.03 10.52 -6.22
C VAL A 298 4.78 10.54 -5.36
N LYS A 299 3.63 10.18 -5.90
CA LYS A 299 2.35 9.99 -5.21
C LYS A 299 2.44 9.05 -4.00
N HIS A 300 3.39 8.11 -4.03
CA HIS A 300 3.58 7.09 -2.99
C HIS A 300 4.74 7.38 -2.03
N VAL A 301 5.47 8.47 -2.25
CA VAL A 301 6.59 8.90 -1.41
C VAL A 301 6.10 9.82 -0.29
N LYS A 302 6.63 9.64 0.92
CA LYS A 302 6.27 10.52 2.05
C LYS A 302 6.66 11.97 1.81
N SER A 303 5.73 12.89 2.05
CA SER A 303 5.85 14.34 1.85
C SER A 303 6.83 15.01 2.83
N ASN A 304 7.51 16.13 2.47
CA ASN A 304 7.63 16.61 1.09
C ASN A 304 8.47 15.63 0.27
N ALA A 305 8.02 15.35 -0.95
CA ALA A 305 8.60 14.34 -1.81
C ALA A 305 9.08 14.91 -3.15
N ILE A 306 10.27 14.49 -3.56
CA ILE A 306 10.82 14.70 -4.91
C ILE A 306 11.34 13.37 -5.43
N VAL A 307 10.99 13.06 -6.67
CA VAL A 307 11.51 11.88 -7.38
C VAL A 307 12.18 12.32 -8.67
N VAL A 308 13.42 11.89 -8.89
CA VAL A 308 14.16 12.06 -10.15
C VAL A 308 14.09 10.77 -10.94
N THR A 309 13.75 10.86 -12.23
CA THR A 309 13.53 9.70 -13.10
C THR A 309 14.11 9.91 -14.48
N ASP A 310 14.51 8.82 -15.12
CA ASP A 310 14.52 8.73 -16.58
C ASP A 310 13.22 8.08 -17.09
N SER A 311 13.18 7.71 -18.37
CA SER A 311 11.97 7.12 -18.97
C SER A 311 11.62 5.72 -18.45
N GLN A 312 12.47 5.07 -17.67
CA GLN A 312 12.32 3.66 -17.30
C GLN A 312 12.60 3.34 -15.83
N MET A 313 13.26 4.23 -15.08
CA MET A 313 13.57 3.98 -13.67
C MET A 313 13.66 5.26 -12.84
N THR A 314 13.56 5.10 -11.53
CA THR A 314 13.91 6.14 -10.56
C THR A 314 15.43 6.27 -10.46
N LEU A 315 15.91 7.49 -10.31
CA LEU A 315 17.34 7.83 -10.19
C LEU A 315 17.67 8.37 -8.80
N GLY A 316 16.69 9.01 -8.17
CA GLY A 316 16.83 9.54 -6.83
C GLY A 316 15.48 9.88 -6.19
N VAL A 317 15.38 9.67 -4.89
CA VAL A 317 14.16 9.87 -4.11
C VAL A 317 14.46 10.68 -2.85
N GLY A 318 13.91 11.86 -2.75
CA GLY A 318 13.91 12.67 -1.54
C GLY A 318 12.55 12.58 -0.85
N ALA A 319 12.49 11.93 0.32
CA ALA A 319 11.25 11.62 1.03
C ALA A 319 11.22 12.26 2.42
N GLY A 320 10.02 12.65 2.89
CA GLY A 320 9.75 13.00 4.29
C GLY A 320 10.46 14.25 4.79
N GLN A 321 10.72 15.22 3.92
CA GLN A 321 11.44 16.43 4.29
C GLN A 321 10.52 17.59 4.68
N MET A 322 10.94 18.41 5.65
CA MET A 322 10.17 19.57 6.11
C MET A 322 10.11 20.70 5.07
N ASN A 323 11.01 20.70 4.09
CA ASN A 323 11.00 21.66 2.99
C ASN A 323 11.30 20.98 1.66
N ARG A 324 10.75 21.53 0.60
CA ARG A 324 10.80 20.96 -0.74
C ARG A 324 12.18 20.95 -1.35
N VAL A 325 12.91 22.06 -1.21
CA VAL A 325 14.28 22.15 -1.74
C VAL A 325 15.22 21.16 -1.05
N GLY A 326 14.99 20.83 0.22
CA GLY A 326 15.72 19.79 0.93
C GLY A 326 15.46 18.40 0.35
N ALA A 327 14.20 18.08 0.06
CA ALA A 327 13.84 16.84 -0.63
C ALA A 327 14.50 16.75 -2.01
N ALA A 328 14.50 17.87 -2.78
CA ALA A 328 15.14 17.94 -4.09
C ALA A 328 16.65 17.67 -4.01
N LYS A 329 17.35 18.30 -3.06
CA LYS A 329 18.80 18.09 -2.88
C LYS A 329 19.15 16.64 -2.57
N ILE A 330 18.37 15.96 -1.72
CA ILE A 330 18.56 14.53 -1.42
C ILE A 330 18.38 13.70 -2.69
N ALA A 331 17.32 13.96 -3.46
CA ALA A 331 17.07 13.25 -4.71
C ALA A 331 18.18 13.46 -5.74
N PHE A 332 18.71 14.69 -5.85
CA PHE A 332 19.82 14.99 -6.76
C PHE A 332 21.14 14.35 -6.32
N GLU A 333 21.44 14.37 -5.03
CA GLU A 333 22.64 13.72 -4.48
C GLU A 333 22.61 12.22 -4.78
N GLN A 334 21.45 11.56 -4.58
CA GLN A 334 21.26 10.14 -4.88
C GLN A 334 21.39 9.86 -6.38
N ALA A 335 20.77 10.68 -7.23
CA ALA A 335 20.84 10.52 -8.68
C ALA A 335 22.26 10.75 -9.23
N GLY A 336 23.05 11.63 -8.60
CA GLY A 336 24.41 11.95 -9.00
C GLY A 336 24.48 12.42 -10.47
N GLU A 337 25.43 11.90 -11.23
CA GLU A 337 25.61 12.24 -12.66
C GLU A 337 24.40 11.81 -13.54
N LYS A 338 23.59 10.83 -13.09
CA LYS A 338 22.38 10.42 -13.80
C LYS A 338 21.26 11.47 -13.75
N ALA A 339 21.36 12.49 -12.89
CA ALA A 339 20.42 13.62 -12.86
C ALA A 339 20.47 14.47 -14.15
N LYS A 340 21.59 14.45 -14.86
CA LYS A 340 21.75 15.21 -16.12
C LYS A 340 20.85 14.64 -17.22
N GLY A 341 19.94 15.48 -17.71
CA GLY A 341 18.95 15.08 -18.71
C GLY A 341 17.72 14.35 -18.14
N ALA A 342 17.65 14.16 -16.82
CA ALA A 342 16.54 13.50 -16.16
C ALA A 342 15.33 14.42 -15.93
N ALA A 343 14.20 13.83 -15.55
CA ALA A 343 13.00 14.52 -15.13
C ALA A 343 12.87 14.53 -13.61
N LEU A 344 12.13 15.53 -13.10
CA LEU A 344 11.81 15.69 -11.69
C LEU A 344 10.29 15.70 -11.51
N ALA A 345 9.77 14.90 -10.57
CA ALA A 345 8.38 14.92 -10.11
C ALA A 345 8.31 15.40 -8.66
N SER A 346 7.33 16.25 -8.38
CA SER A 346 7.06 16.80 -7.04
C SER A 346 5.63 16.52 -6.62
N ASP A 347 5.43 16.04 -5.38
CA ASP A 347 4.11 15.73 -4.82
C ASP A 347 3.23 16.96 -4.58
N ALA A 348 3.81 18.18 -4.55
CA ALA A 348 3.09 19.44 -4.41
C ALA A 348 3.82 20.59 -5.16
N PHE A 349 3.19 21.77 -5.18
CA PHE A 349 3.71 22.96 -5.86
C PHE A 349 5.04 23.46 -5.26
N PHE A 350 5.79 24.18 -6.05
CA PHE A 350 6.97 24.90 -5.60
C PHE A 350 6.57 26.24 -4.98
N PRO A 351 6.89 26.49 -3.71
CA PRO A 351 6.57 27.79 -3.07
C PRO A 351 7.39 28.95 -3.63
N MET A 352 8.55 28.68 -4.21
CA MET A 352 9.50 29.65 -4.77
C MET A 352 10.32 28.99 -5.91
N GLY A 353 11.06 29.79 -6.67
CA GLY A 353 11.91 29.30 -7.77
C GLY A 353 13.18 28.53 -7.36
N ASP A 354 13.51 28.50 -6.06
CA ASP A 354 14.73 27.88 -5.51
C ASP A 354 14.89 26.40 -5.84
N THR A 355 13.77 25.66 -5.84
CA THR A 355 13.76 24.23 -6.22
C THR A 355 14.05 24.05 -7.70
N VAL A 356 13.53 24.94 -8.56
CA VAL A 356 13.81 24.93 -10.01
C VAL A 356 15.27 25.30 -10.29
N GLU A 357 15.81 26.28 -9.57
CA GLU A 357 17.23 26.65 -9.69
C GLU A 357 18.15 25.49 -9.28
N ALA A 358 17.81 24.80 -8.19
CA ALA A 358 18.53 23.59 -7.77
C ALA A 358 18.43 22.45 -8.79
N ALA A 359 17.26 22.27 -9.41
CA ALA A 359 17.03 21.29 -10.48
C ALA A 359 17.88 21.62 -11.73
N ALA A 360 17.91 22.90 -12.12
CA ALA A 360 18.77 23.37 -13.23
C ALA A 360 20.24 23.10 -12.96
N ALA A 361 20.71 23.38 -11.74
CA ALA A 361 22.09 23.11 -11.33
C ALA A 361 22.46 21.63 -11.35
N ALA A 362 21.49 20.75 -11.09
CA ALA A 362 21.63 19.29 -11.17
C ALA A 362 21.55 18.75 -12.62
N GLY A 363 21.14 19.58 -13.59
CA GLY A 363 21.01 19.20 -15.00
C GLY A 363 19.66 18.56 -15.35
N ILE A 364 18.63 18.75 -14.52
CA ILE A 364 17.24 18.33 -14.81
C ILE A 364 16.72 19.10 -16.03
N THR A 365 16.03 18.42 -16.93
CA THR A 365 15.50 19.00 -18.17
C THR A 365 13.97 19.08 -18.23
N ALA A 366 13.27 18.34 -17.39
CA ALA A 366 11.81 18.38 -17.33
C ALA A 366 11.30 18.28 -15.89
N ILE A 367 10.20 18.97 -15.60
CA ILE A 367 9.59 19.03 -14.25
C ILE A 367 8.09 18.79 -14.36
N ILE A 368 7.54 17.95 -13.47
CA ILE A 368 6.08 17.79 -13.25
C ILE A 368 5.75 18.15 -11.80
N GLN A 369 4.74 18.99 -11.62
CA GLN A 369 4.26 19.42 -10.31
C GLN A 369 2.80 19.92 -10.41
N PRO A 370 2.05 20.05 -9.30
CA PRO A 370 0.65 20.46 -9.35
C PRO A 370 0.38 21.88 -9.86
N GLY A 371 1.29 22.84 -9.61
CA GLY A 371 0.94 24.25 -9.67
C GLY A 371 0.05 24.70 -8.51
N GLY A 372 -0.39 25.96 -8.53
CA GLY A 372 -1.30 26.54 -7.54
C GLY A 372 -0.60 27.36 -6.44
N SER A 373 0.69 27.65 -6.58
CA SER A 373 1.37 28.63 -5.74
C SER A 373 1.06 30.06 -6.20
N ILE A 374 0.99 31.01 -5.26
CA ILE A 374 0.93 32.45 -5.57
C ILE A 374 2.17 32.88 -6.41
N LYS A 375 3.27 32.12 -6.27
CA LYS A 375 4.56 32.37 -6.95
C LYS A 375 4.86 31.37 -8.07
N ASP A 376 3.83 30.79 -8.69
CA ASP A 376 4.03 29.88 -9.83
C ASP A 376 4.83 30.53 -10.94
N GLN A 377 4.61 31.85 -11.19
CA GLN A 377 5.33 32.59 -12.19
C GLN A 377 6.86 32.61 -11.95
N ASP A 378 7.29 32.75 -10.68
CA ASP A 378 8.72 32.72 -10.34
C ASP A 378 9.37 31.38 -10.75
N SER A 379 8.63 30.27 -10.56
CA SER A 379 9.07 28.92 -10.95
C SER A 379 9.08 28.72 -12.47
N ILE A 380 8.08 29.25 -13.17
CA ILE A 380 7.98 29.19 -14.64
C ILE A 380 9.12 30.00 -15.27
N ASP A 381 9.37 31.21 -14.78
CA ASP A 381 10.44 32.07 -15.27
C ASP A 381 11.84 31.46 -15.07
N ALA A 382 12.05 30.83 -13.88
CA ALA A 382 13.27 30.10 -13.59
C ALA A 382 13.46 28.89 -14.53
N ALA A 383 12.39 28.15 -14.81
CA ALA A 383 12.40 27.01 -15.73
C ALA A 383 12.69 27.45 -17.17
N ASN A 384 12.01 28.50 -17.67
CA ASN A 384 12.27 29.08 -19.01
C ASN A 384 13.70 29.56 -19.15
N LYS A 385 14.23 30.29 -18.17
CA LYS A 385 15.62 30.76 -18.15
C LYS A 385 16.63 29.61 -18.21
N ALA A 386 16.31 28.46 -17.58
CA ALA A 386 17.16 27.27 -17.59
C ALA A 386 16.91 26.33 -18.78
N GLY A 387 15.93 26.61 -19.64
CA GLY A 387 15.53 25.74 -20.75
C GLY A 387 14.85 24.42 -20.28
N ILE A 388 14.31 24.41 -19.08
CA ILE A 388 13.57 23.26 -18.49
C ILE A 388 12.12 23.29 -18.96
N ALA A 389 11.58 22.16 -19.44
CA ALA A 389 10.16 22.02 -19.68
C ALA A 389 9.43 21.77 -18.35
N MET A 390 8.36 22.50 -18.08
CA MET A 390 7.56 22.32 -16.88
C MET A 390 6.10 22.07 -17.23
N VAL A 391 5.50 21.08 -16.54
CA VAL A 391 4.09 20.76 -16.65
C VAL A 391 3.40 20.84 -15.30
N PHE A 392 2.16 21.36 -15.31
CA PHE A 392 1.28 21.38 -14.15
C PHE A 392 0.20 20.34 -14.31
N THR A 393 -0.16 19.68 -13.20
CA THR A 393 -1.18 18.63 -13.15
C THR A 393 -2.50 19.08 -12.54
N GLY A 394 -2.49 20.18 -11.78
CA GLY A 394 -3.65 20.62 -11.01
C GLY A 394 -3.99 19.74 -9.79
N VAL A 395 -3.26 18.64 -9.58
CA VAL A 395 -3.52 17.65 -8.51
C VAL A 395 -2.30 17.49 -7.61
N ARG A 396 -2.52 17.58 -6.30
CA ARG A 396 -1.50 17.39 -5.26
C ARG A 396 -1.61 15.99 -4.66
N HIS A 397 -0.46 15.35 -4.37
CA HIS A 397 -0.35 14.00 -3.81
C HIS A 397 0.36 13.96 -2.45
N PHE A 398 -0.13 14.71 -1.47
CA PHE A 398 0.46 14.61 -0.13
C PHE A 398 0.23 13.24 0.52
N LYS A 399 1.30 12.69 1.11
CA LYS A 399 1.29 11.44 1.85
C LYS A 399 2.13 11.59 3.13
N HIS A 400 1.48 11.48 4.28
CA HIS A 400 2.11 11.61 5.60
C HIS A 400 2.19 10.28 6.34
#